data_8cf10923a22643c97a2e1cfa55531148
#
_entry.id   8cf10923a22643c97a2e1cfa55531148
#
_cell.length_a   1.000
_cell.length_b   1.000
_cell.length_c   1.000
_cell.angle_alpha   90.00
_cell.angle_beta   90.00
_cell.angle_gamma   90.00
#
_symmetry.space_group_name_H-M   'P 1'
#
loop_
_entity.id
_entity.type
_entity.pdbx_description
1 polymer ?
#
loop_
_entity_poly.entity_id
_entity_poly.type
_entity_poly.pdbx_seq_one_letter_code
_entity_poly.pdbx_strand_id
1 'polypeptide(L)'
;MRIASLQPSISLTLSYLGALDTICAATKWCVEALPELGERRTPLLPDSWSFAEADQSALLLTRPDLVIASVPYRPESLTAILKAGVPVLTLAPHTLADIYLDTRLIARQVDALPLAETLIEQLQSRLSHTTSTCSSLTAQTVYCEEWGKPLIASQPWIAELIAAANGGFVGKPGAQTTADAIALTDPDILFFSWCGAGDRVPMDRVIAQRNWQHLRAVRTGRVFCIPDEFLNTPSFNLLEGLDCITHALHPSHFPRHPRMKQLSAPTVAS
;
A
#
# COMPACT_ATOMS: atom_id res chain seq x y z
N MET A 1 15.76 4.25 21.81
CA MET A 1 14.93 5.30 21.16
C MET A 1 13.46 4.91 21.28
N ARG A 2 12.56 5.88 21.52
CA ARG A 2 11.10 5.70 21.64
C ARG A 2 10.45 6.41 20.47
N ILE A 3 9.77 5.68 19.59
CA ILE A 3 9.22 6.18 18.33
C ILE A 3 7.69 6.19 18.39
N ALA A 4 7.07 7.33 18.09
CA ALA A 4 5.66 7.40 17.79
C ALA A 4 5.47 7.21 16.27
N SER A 5 4.82 6.11 15.88
CA SER A 5 4.58 5.75 14.48
C SER A 5 3.18 6.17 14.06
N LEU A 6 3.09 7.14 13.16
CA LEU A 6 1.79 7.70 12.73
C LEU A 6 1.28 7.15 11.40
N GLN A 7 1.90 6.08 10.86
CA GLN A 7 1.41 5.36 9.67
C GLN A 7 1.80 3.88 9.70
N PRO A 8 0.99 2.97 9.13
CA PRO A 8 1.27 1.54 9.07
C PRO A 8 2.60 1.19 8.39
N SER A 9 2.96 1.90 7.32
CA SER A 9 4.23 1.69 6.60
C SER A 9 5.44 1.82 7.51
N ILE A 10 5.40 2.77 8.44
CA ILE A 10 6.48 3.01 9.41
C ILE A 10 6.54 1.85 10.40
N SER A 11 5.40 1.46 10.97
CA SER A 11 5.33 0.35 11.93
C SER A 11 5.79 -0.97 11.31
N LEU A 12 5.37 -1.26 10.07
CA LEU A 12 5.81 -2.44 9.33
C LEU A 12 7.32 -2.39 9.05
N THR A 13 7.83 -1.25 8.59
CA THR A 13 9.28 -1.10 8.35
C THR A 13 10.08 -1.32 9.63
N LEU A 14 9.66 -0.74 10.77
CA LEU A 14 10.29 -0.99 12.07
C LEU A 14 10.22 -2.46 12.48
N SER A 15 9.10 -3.15 12.20
CA SER A 15 8.96 -4.58 12.45
C SER A 15 9.94 -5.40 11.61
N TYR A 16 10.03 -5.15 10.31
CA TYR A 16 11.00 -5.81 9.41
C TYR A 16 12.45 -5.56 9.82
N LEU A 17 12.73 -4.39 10.40
CA LEU A 17 14.04 -4.03 10.94
C LEU A 17 14.33 -4.61 12.35
N GLY A 18 13.43 -5.46 12.89
CA GLY A 18 13.58 -6.02 14.23
C GLY A 18 13.46 -4.99 15.36
N ALA A 19 12.91 -3.81 15.08
CA ALA A 19 12.84 -2.66 15.98
C ALA A 19 11.43 -2.37 16.52
N LEU A 20 10.53 -3.35 16.51
CA LEU A 20 9.15 -3.21 16.97
C LEU A 20 9.06 -2.69 18.42
N ASP A 21 10.02 -3.04 19.28
CA ASP A 21 10.08 -2.61 20.67
C ASP A 21 10.34 -1.11 20.84
N THR A 22 10.78 -0.43 19.80
CA THR A 22 10.99 1.02 19.83
C THR A 22 9.68 1.79 19.73
N ILE A 23 8.58 1.17 19.26
CA ILE A 23 7.29 1.84 19.07
C ILE A 23 6.63 2.10 20.40
N CYS A 24 6.57 3.36 20.82
CA CYS A 24 5.92 3.79 22.07
C CYS A 24 4.49 4.29 21.90
N ALA A 25 4.09 4.60 20.67
CA ALA A 25 2.72 4.94 20.28
C ALA A 25 2.51 4.63 18.80
N ALA A 26 1.28 4.28 18.42
CA ALA A 26 0.93 3.88 17.07
C ALA A 26 -0.48 4.35 16.71
N THR A 27 -0.93 4.14 15.49
CA THR A 27 -2.31 4.39 15.08
C THR A 27 -3.14 3.10 15.13
N LYS A 28 -4.46 3.23 15.08
CA LYS A 28 -5.34 2.05 14.91
C LYS A 28 -4.98 1.23 13.66
N TRP A 29 -4.58 1.90 12.58
CA TRP A 29 -4.18 1.27 11.33
C TRP A 29 -2.86 0.50 11.45
N CYS A 30 -1.95 0.99 12.31
CA CYS A 30 -0.73 0.24 12.65
C CYS A 30 -1.06 -1.07 13.38
N VAL A 31 -2.04 -1.05 14.30
CA VAL A 31 -2.49 -2.24 15.02
C VAL A 31 -3.22 -3.22 14.09
N GLU A 32 -3.99 -2.73 13.12
CA GLU A 32 -4.61 -3.58 12.11
C GLU A 32 -3.57 -4.29 11.23
N ALA A 33 -2.48 -3.58 10.86
CA ALA A 33 -1.38 -4.14 10.07
C ALA A 33 -0.45 -5.05 10.90
N LEU A 34 -0.29 -4.76 12.20
CA LEU A 34 0.57 -5.47 13.14
C LEU A 34 -0.19 -5.71 14.47
N PRO A 35 -0.96 -6.81 14.59
CA PRO A 35 -1.77 -7.12 15.78
C PRO A 35 -0.95 -7.18 17.08
N GLU A 36 0.34 -7.50 17.00
CA GLU A 36 1.28 -7.50 18.13
C GLU A 36 1.32 -6.16 18.87
N LEU A 37 1.12 -5.03 18.19
CA LEU A 37 1.03 -3.71 18.82
C LEU A 37 -0.21 -3.61 19.74
N GLY A 38 -1.32 -4.24 19.35
CA GLY A 38 -2.52 -4.34 20.16
C GLY A 38 -2.32 -5.23 21.40
N GLU A 39 -1.66 -6.37 21.23
CA GLU A 39 -1.32 -7.29 22.31
C GLU A 39 -0.44 -6.61 23.38
N ARG A 40 0.49 -5.76 22.94
CA ARG A 40 1.35 -4.93 23.79
C ARG A 40 0.63 -3.73 24.42
N ARG A 41 -0.65 -3.49 24.09
CA ARG A 41 -1.43 -2.32 24.52
C ARG A 41 -0.74 -1.01 24.19
N THR A 42 -0.13 -0.93 23.02
CA THR A 42 0.52 0.28 22.53
C THR A 42 -0.48 1.45 22.53
N PRO A 43 -0.16 2.61 23.10
CA PRO A 43 -1.01 3.78 23.07
C PRO A 43 -1.40 4.19 21.65
N LEU A 44 -2.69 4.49 21.44
CA LEU A 44 -3.20 4.87 20.13
C LEU A 44 -3.25 6.39 19.96
N LEU A 45 -2.78 6.85 18.81
CA LEU A 45 -2.83 8.23 18.34
C LEU A 45 -3.54 8.30 16.99
N PRO A 46 -4.09 9.47 16.62
CA PRO A 46 -4.50 9.72 15.24
C PRO A 46 -3.32 9.59 14.27
N ASP A 47 -3.64 9.28 13.02
CA ASP A 47 -2.64 9.15 11.95
C ASP A 47 -2.19 10.51 11.39
N SER A 48 -1.23 10.49 10.47
CA SER A 48 -0.67 11.70 9.83
C SER A 48 -1.72 12.55 9.11
N TRP A 49 -2.85 11.99 8.74
CA TRP A 49 -3.97 12.71 8.09
C TRP A 49 -4.90 13.38 9.09
N SER A 50 -5.17 12.76 10.23
CA SER A 50 -6.21 13.16 11.18
C SER A 50 -5.68 13.81 12.47
N PHE A 51 -4.35 13.82 12.70
CA PHE A 51 -3.74 14.40 13.89
C PHE A 51 -4.06 15.90 14.02
N ALA A 52 -4.42 16.33 15.22
CA ALA A 52 -4.82 17.72 15.54
C ALA A 52 -4.03 18.26 16.74
N GLU A 53 -4.09 19.57 16.99
CA GLU A 53 -3.43 20.20 18.16
C GLU A 53 -3.93 19.60 19.49
N ALA A 54 -5.18 19.18 19.56
CA ALA A 54 -5.75 18.53 20.74
C ALA A 54 -5.06 17.19 21.10
N ASP A 55 -4.41 16.54 20.13
CA ASP A 55 -3.76 15.24 20.31
C ASP A 55 -2.32 15.36 20.83
N GLN A 56 -1.76 16.57 20.85
CA GLN A 56 -0.38 16.81 21.27
C GLN A 56 -0.13 16.35 22.71
N SER A 57 -1.06 16.57 23.62
CA SER A 57 -0.93 16.11 25.01
C SER A 57 -0.86 14.59 25.10
N ALA A 58 -1.69 13.88 24.33
CA ALA A 58 -1.65 12.41 24.26
C ALA A 58 -0.32 11.90 23.69
N LEU A 59 0.19 12.54 22.64
CA LEU A 59 1.51 12.24 22.08
C LEU A 59 2.61 12.42 23.15
N LEU A 60 2.66 13.56 23.83
CA LEU A 60 3.68 13.88 24.83
C LEU A 60 3.65 12.92 26.04
N LEU A 61 2.46 12.43 26.44
CA LEU A 61 2.32 11.41 27.49
C LEU A 61 3.04 10.10 27.13
N THR A 62 3.20 9.78 25.87
CA THR A 62 3.93 8.57 25.43
C THR A 62 5.45 8.75 25.48
N ARG A 63 5.94 9.97 25.74
CA ARG A 63 7.35 10.35 25.83
C ARG A 63 8.18 9.85 24.63
N PRO A 64 7.81 10.21 23.40
CA PRO A 64 8.59 9.82 22.24
C PRO A 64 9.87 10.66 22.13
N ASP A 65 10.96 10.03 21.71
CA ASP A 65 12.19 10.71 21.30
C ASP A 65 12.07 11.23 19.85
N LEU A 66 11.23 10.55 19.03
CA LEU A 66 11.02 10.82 17.63
C LEU A 66 9.56 10.50 17.24
N VAL A 67 8.96 11.37 16.46
CA VAL A 67 7.72 11.07 15.72
C VAL A 67 8.12 10.76 14.28
N ILE A 68 7.64 9.64 13.74
CA ILE A 68 7.76 9.35 12.32
C ILE A 68 6.35 9.36 11.71
N ALA A 69 6.20 10.17 10.67
CA ALA A 69 4.95 10.36 9.94
C ALA A 69 5.17 10.17 8.44
N SER A 70 4.16 9.71 7.72
CA SER A 70 4.21 9.52 6.27
C SER A 70 2.91 9.97 5.61
N VAL A 71 2.92 10.12 4.30
CA VAL A 71 1.74 10.44 3.50
C VAL A 71 0.61 9.42 3.73
N PRO A 72 -0.68 9.85 3.59
CA PRO A 72 -1.12 11.20 3.26
C PRO A 72 -1.06 12.18 4.44
N TYR A 73 -0.90 13.48 4.13
CA TYR A 73 -0.96 14.57 5.10
C TYR A 73 -2.06 15.55 4.75
N ARG A 74 -2.64 16.18 5.79
CA ARG A 74 -3.27 17.50 5.65
C ARG A 74 -2.32 18.57 6.20
N PRO A 75 -2.29 19.79 5.63
CA PRO A 75 -1.41 20.86 6.10
C PRO A 75 -1.57 21.13 7.60
N GLU A 76 -2.83 21.10 8.10
CA GLU A 76 -3.17 21.33 9.48
C GLU A 76 -2.60 20.24 10.40
N SER A 77 -2.73 18.97 9.97
CA SER A 77 -2.23 17.81 10.73
C SER A 77 -0.71 17.83 10.80
N LEU A 78 -0.03 18.09 9.69
CA LEU A 78 1.43 18.23 9.68
C LEU A 78 1.89 19.36 10.59
N THR A 79 1.21 20.51 10.53
CA THR A 79 1.49 21.65 11.41
C THR A 79 1.30 21.28 12.88
N ALA A 80 0.23 20.56 13.24
CA ALA A 80 -0.03 20.13 14.61
C ALA A 80 1.05 19.17 15.11
N ILE A 81 1.51 18.23 14.28
CA ILE A 81 2.59 17.29 14.60
C ILE A 81 3.89 18.09 14.88
N LEU A 82 4.25 19.02 14.01
CA LEU A 82 5.49 19.82 14.14
C LEU A 82 5.45 20.70 15.40
N LYS A 83 4.29 21.28 15.75
CA LYS A 83 4.12 22.12 16.94
C LYS A 83 4.18 21.35 18.27
N ALA A 84 4.13 20.01 18.25
CA ALA A 84 4.22 19.21 19.47
C ALA A 84 5.57 19.32 20.20
N GLY A 85 6.61 19.86 19.53
CA GLY A 85 7.92 20.08 20.14
C GLY A 85 8.80 18.83 20.27
N VAL A 86 8.41 17.74 19.62
CA VAL A 86 9.21 16.51 19.51
C VAL A 86 9.91 16.49 18.14
N PRO A 87 11.14 15.97 18.00
CA PRO A 87 11.74 15.73 16.70
C PRO A 87 10.82 14.94 15.77
N VAL A 88 10.74 15.33 14.50
CA VAL A 88 9.83 14.71 13.52
C VAL A 88 10.62 14.32 12.26
N LEU A 89 10.46 13.07 11.84
CA LEU A 89 10.85 12.59 10.52
C LEU A 89 9.57 12.46 9.66
N THR A 90 9.46 13.26 8.60
CA THR A 90 8.34 13.21 7.66
C THR A 90 8.75 12.55 6.37
N LEU A 91 7.99 11.57 5.92
CA LEU A 91 8.24 10.75 4.74
C LEU A 91 7.14 10.98 3.69
N ALA A 92 7.51 10.96 2.42
CA ALA A 92 6.57 11.15 1.32
C ALA A 92 6.97 10.32 0.09
N PRO A 93 7.00 8.98 0.19
CA PRO A 93 7.42 8.15 -0.93
C PRO A 93 6.41 8.23 -2.09
N HIS A 94 6.91 8.22 -3.31
CA HIS A 94 6.16 8.13 -4.55
C HIS A 94 6.57 6.91 -5.39
N THR A 95 7.82 6.52 -5.32
CA THR A 95 8.44 5.44 -6.11
C THR A 95 9.01 4.36 -5.20
N LEU A 96 9.37 3.20 -5.77
CA LEU A 96 10.12 2.17 -5.03
C LEU A 96 11.47 2.71 -4.52
N ALA A 97 12.12 3.58 -5.29
CA ALA A 97 13.37 4.21 -4.88
C ALA A 97 13.19 5.08 -3.63
N ASP A 98 12.07 5.81 -3.53
CA ASP A 98 11.74 6.59 -2.33
C ASP A 98 11.50 5.69 -1.12
N ILE A 99 10.81 4.54 -1.31
CA ILE A 99 10.58 3.55 -0.26
C ILE A 99 11.91 3.00 0.27
N TYR A 100 12.89 2.75 -0.61
CA TYR A 100 14.23 2.33 -0.19
C TYR A 100 14.95 3.42 0.61
N LEU A 101 14.81 4.69 0.19
CA LEU A 101 15.37 5.82 0.92
C LEU A 101 14.74 5.96 2.31
N ASP A 102 13.40 5.91 2.39
CA ASP A 102 12.64 5.99 3.64
C ASP A 102 13.04 4.85 4.60
N THR A 103 13.19 3.63 4.07
CA THR A 103 13.69 2.48 4.85
C THR A 103 15.05 2.76 5.47
N ARG A 104 16.00 3.32 4.70
CA ARG A 104 17.33 3.72 5.20
C ARG A 104 17.25 4.80 6.26
N LEU A 105 16.38 5.80 6.06
CA LEU A 105 16.18 6.88 7.03
C LEU A 105 15.63 6.33 8.36
N ILE A 106 14.65 5.45 8.32
CA ILE A 106 14.09 4.79 9.50
C ILE A 106 15.15 3.90 10.17
N ALA A 107 15.87 3.09 9.38
CA ALA A 107 16.88 2.15 9.88
C ALA A 107 18.02 2.85 10.63
N ARG A 108 18.42 4.04 10.21
CA ARG A 108 19.43 4.86 10.91
C ARG A 108 18.97 5.29 12.30
N GLN A 109 17.67 5.43 12.52
CA GLN A 109 17.13 5.82 13.83
C GLN A 109 17.17 4.67 14.83
N VAL A 110 17.31 3.43 14.37
CA VAL A 110 17.27 2.21 15.21
C VAL A 110 18.50 1.32 15.04
N ASP A 111 19.60 1.88 14.49
CA ASP A 111 20.88 1.19 14.27
C ASP A 111 20.77 -0.11 13.45
N ALA A 112 19.80 -0.19 12.53
CA ALA A 112 19.49 -1.36 11.72
C ALA A 112 19.85 -1.21 10.23
N LEU A 113 20.75 -0.28 9.86
CA LEU A 113 21.07 -0.01 8.46
C LEU A 113 21.57 -1.25 7.68
N PRO A 114 22.43 -2.14 8.23
CA PRO A 114 22.83 -3.35 7.50
C PRO A 114 21.66 -4.27 7.16
N LEU A 115 20.69 -4.42 8.07
CA LEU A 115 19.48 -5.21 7.80
C LEU A 115 18.59 -4.55 6.75
N ALA A 116 18.48 -3.21 6.79
CA ALA A 116 17.74 -2.46 5.76
C ALA A 116 18.30 -2.70 4.36
N GLU A 117 19.63 -2.65 4.20
CA GLU A 117 20.27 -2.92 2.90
C GLU A 117 19.98 -4.35 2.43
N THR A 118 20.06 -5.33 3.32
CA THR A 118 19.71 -6.72 2.98
C THR A 118 18.26 -6.86 2.50
N LEU A 119 17.32 -6.23 3.19
CA LEU A 119 15.90 -6.27 2.82
C LEU A 119 15.64 -5.56 1.48
N ILE A 120 16.31 -4.42 1.25
CA ILE A 120 16.22 -3.69 -0.02
C ILE A 120 16.79 -4.53 -1.16
N GLU A 121 17.95 -5.17 -0.99
CA GLU A 121 18.55 -6.06 -1.98
C GLU A 121 17.63 -7.25 -2.30
N GLN A 122 16.97 -7.83 -1.30
CA GLN A 122 15.99 -8.90 -1.50
C GLN A 122 14.80 -8.44 -2.35
N LEU A 123 14.24 -7.27 -2.06
CA LEU A 123 13.13 -6.71 -2.85
C LEU A 123 13.57 -6.41 -4.29
N GLN A 124 14.72 -5.79 -4.48
CA GLN A 124 15.28 -5.49 -5.80
C GLN A 124 15.58 -6.76 -6.61
N SER A 125 16.16 -7.79 -5.97
CA SER A 125 16.42 -9.09 -6.58
C SER A 125 15.11 -9.77 -7.02
N ARG A 126 14.07 -9.71 -6.17
CA ARG A 126 12.76 -10.26 -6.50
C ARG A 126 12.13 -9.55 -7.69
N LEU A 127 12.21 -8.21 -7.74
CA LEU A 127 11.71 -7.41 -8.88
C LEU A 127 12.48 -7.76 -10.17
N SER A 128 13.80 -7.83 -10.11
CA SER A 128 14.65 -8.17 -11.26
C SER A 128 14.34 -9.58 -11.79
N HIS A 129 14.16 -10.54 -10.88
CA HIS A 129 13.77 -11.90 -11.24
C HIS A 129 12.39 -11.93 -11.90
N THR A 130 11.41 -11.21 -11.31
CA THR A 130 10.06 -11.09 -11.88
C THR A 130 10.11 -10.49 -13.28
N THR A 131 10.83 -9.39 -13.47
CA THR A 131 10.99 -8.75 -14.78
C THR A 131 11.58 -9.69 -15.81
N SER A 132 12.64 -10.42 -15.46
CA SER A 132 13.26 -11.40 -16.35
C SER A 132 12.29 -12.53 -16.72
N THR A 133 11.57 -13.07 -15.73
CA THR A 133 10.63 -14.18 -15.94
C THR A 133 9.42 -13.75 -16.79
N CYS A 134 8.89 -12.53 -16.56
CA CYS A 134 7.70 -12.05 -17.26
C CYS A 134 8.00 -11.42 -18.63
N SER A 135 9.25 -11.11 -18.95
CA SER A 135 9.63 -10.37 -20.18
C SER A 135 9.16 -11.01 -21.48
N SER A 136 9.05 -12.34 -21.54
CA SER A 136 8.57 -13.09 -22.72
C SER A 136 7.08 -13.40 -22.71
N LEU A 137 6.36 -13.05 -21.62
CA LEU A 137 4.93 -13.30 -21.48
C LEU A 137 4.13 -12.18 -22.15
N THR A 138 2.86 -12.44 -22.42
CA THR A 138 1.98 -11.45 -23.06
C THR A 138 1.74 -10.28 -22.11
N ALA A 139 2.05 -9.07 -22.57
CA ALA A 139 1.75 -7.84 -21.84
C ALA A 139 0.24 -7.61 -21.76
N GLN A 140 -0.22 -7.07 -20.62
CA GLN A 140 -1.64 -6.83 -20.35
C GLN A 140 -1.82 -5.47 -19.68
N THR A 141 -2.97 -4.83 -19.93
CA THR A 141 -3.32 -3.54 -19.33
C THR A 141 -4.03 -3.74 -18.00
N VAL A 142 -3.63 -2.95 -17.00
CA VAL A 142 -4.10 -3.08 -15.61
C VAL A 142 -4.55 -1.72 -15.09
N TYR A 143 -5.80 -1.61 -14.66
CA TYR A 143 -6.23 -0.52 -13.80
C TYR A 143 -6.20 -0.98 -12.35
N CYS A 144 -5.52 -0.23 -11.51
CA CYS A 144 -5.47 -0.46 -10.07
C CYS A 144 -6.01 0.77 -9.34
N GLU A 145 -6.97 0.56 -8.43
CA GLU A 145 -7.69 1.61 -7.72
C GLU A 145 -7.41 1.58 -6.23
N GLU A 146 -6.97 2.73 -5.70
CA GLU A 146 -6.67 2.94 -4.28
C GLU A 146 -7.86 3.49 -3.49
N TRP A 147 -8.76 4.23 -4.16
CA TRP A 147 -9.90 4.86 -3.52
C TRP A 147 -11.08 5.02 -4.47
N GLY A 148 -12.29 4.76 -3.97
CA GLY A 148 -13.49 4.66 -4.81
C GLY A 148 -14.30 5.95 -4.98
N LYS A 149 -14.17 6.95 -4.07
CA LYS A 149 -14.92 8.22 -4.12
C LYS A 149 -14.13 9.35 -3.47
N PRO A 150 -13.51 10.27 -4.25
CA PRO A 150 -13.37 10.19 -5.72
C PRO A 150 -12.57 8.96 -6.15
N LEU A 151 -12.66 8.55 -7.43
CA LEU A 151 -11.81 7.48 -7.94
C LEU A 151 -10.36 7.97 -7.98
N ILE A 152 -9.47 7.27 -7.27
CA ILE A 152 -8.04 7.55 -7.26
C ILE A 152 -7.32 6.29 -7.72
N ALA A 153 -6.53 6.42 -8.79
CA ALA A 153 -5.64 5.36 -9.26
C ALA A 153 -4.51 5.15 -8.26
N SER A 154 -4.06 3.91 -8.11
CA SER A 154 -2.98 3.55 -7.18
C SER A 154 -1.67 4.26 -7.48
N GLN A 155 -0.80 4.30 -6.47
CA GLN A 155 0.43 5.10 -6.44
C GLN A 155 1.47 4.65 -7.49
N PRO A 156 2.46 5.51 -7.83
CA PRO A 156 3.49 5.19 -8.82
C PRO A 156 4.29 3.91 -8.51
N TRP A 157 4.61 3.60 -7.24
CA TRP A 157 5.29 2.34 -6.92
C TRP A 157 4.48 1.10 -7.33
N ILE A 158 3.13 1.17 -7.37
CA ILE A 158 2.30 0.07 -7.87
C ILE A 158 2.40 -0.05 -9.38
N ALA A 159 2.48 1.07 -10.10
CA ALA A 159 2.75 1.05 -11.54
C ALA A 159 4.12 0.41 -11.83
N GLU A 160 5.13 0.64 -10.99
CA GLU A 160 6.44 0.00 -11.10
C GLU A 160 6.37 -1.52 -10.84
N LEU A 161 5.59 -1.98 -9.85
CA LEU A 161 5.36 -3.42 -9.62
C LEU A 161 4.63 -4.08 -10.80
N ILE A 162 3.60 -3.42 -11.35
CA ILE A 162 2.87 -3.89 -12.53
C ILE A 162 3.80 -3.96 -13.75
N ALA A 163 4.66 -2.96 -13.95
CA ALA A 163 5.65 -2.96 -15.03
C ALA A 163 6.67 -4.09 -14.88
N ALA A 164 7.14 -4.38 -13.65
CA ALA A 164 8.03 -5.51 -13.38
C ALA A 164 7.38 -6.86 -13.75
N ALA A 165 6.06 -6.97 -13.64
CA ALA A 165 5.29 -8.14 -14.07
C ALA A 165 4.89 -8.11 -15.57
N ASN A 166 5.50 -7.25 -16.39
CA ASN A 166 5.16 -7.02 -17.80
C ASN A 166 3.72 -6.57 -18.01
N GLY A 167 3.18 -5.75 -17.11
CA GLY A 167 1.87 -5.10 -17.23
C GLY A 167 1.98 -3.63 -17.57
N GLY A 168 0.96 -3.09 -18.25
CA GLY A 168 0.80 -1.66 -18.53
C GLY A 168 -0.20 -1.02 -17.57
N PHE A 169 0.23 -0.07 -16.73
CA PHE A 169 -0.67 0.65 -15.82
C PHE A 169 -1.59 1.59 -16.61
N VAL A 170 -2.90 1.54 -16.36
CA VAL A 170 -3.90 2.39 -17.00
C VAL A 170 -4.18 3.63 -16.17
N GLY A 171 -4.14 4.79 -16.81
CA GLY A 171 -4.32 6.09 -16.17
C GLY A 171 -3.02 6.68 -15.63
N LYS A 172 -3.15 7.80 -14.90
CA LYS A 172 -2.00 8.44 -14.23
C LYS A 172 -1.93 7.94 -12.78
N PRO A 173 -0.83 7.28 -12.36
CA PRO A 173 -0.68 6.81 -10.99
C PRO A 173 -0.85 7.93 -9.96
N GLY A 174 -1.53 7.64 -8.85
CA GLY A 174 -1.81 8.58 -7.77
C GLY A 174 -2.81 9.69 -8.10
N ALA A 175 -3.35 9.73 -9.32
CA ALA A 175 -4.25 10.80 -9.73
C ALA A 175 -5.73 10.41 -9.63
N GLN A 176 -6.58 11.42 -9.44
CA GLN A 176 -8.01 11.27 -9.56
C GLN A 176 -8.40 11.00 -11.03
N THR A 177 -9.37 10.12 -11.24
CA THR A 177 -9.91 9.74 -12.53
C THR A 177 -11.43 9.62 -12.49
N THR A 178 -12.05 9.19 -13.58
CA THR A 178 -13.50 8.95 -13.68
C THR A 178 -13.79 7.53 -14.17
N ALA A 179 -14.97 7.01 -13.83
CA ALA A 179 -15.39 5.69 -14.29
C ALA A 179 -15.42 5.60 -15.84
N ASP A 180 -15.88 6.65 -16.51
CA ASP A 180 -15.94 6.70 -17.98
C ASP A 180 -14.55 6.70 -18.61
N ALA A 181 -13.60 7.46 -18.03
CA ALA A 181 -12.22 7.48 -18.52
C ALA A 181 -11.58 6.10 -18.46
N ILE A 182 -11.81 5.34 -17.38
CA ILE A 182 -11.32 3.97 -17.26
C ILE A 182 -12.07 3.03 -18.22
N ALA A 183 -13.40 3.18 -18.36
CA ALA A 183 -14.18 2.36 -19.29
C ALA A 183 -13.72 2.51 -20.74
N LEU A 184 -13.33 3.72 -21.17
CA LEU A 184 -12.79 3.97 -22.51
C LEU A 184 -11.48 3.24 -22.80
N THR A 185 -10.69 2.91 -21.78
CA THR A 185 -9.42 2.17 -21.96
C THR A 185 -9.62 0.66 -22.05
N ASP A 186 -10.78 0.13 -21.61
CA ASP A 186 -11.15 -1.29 -21.54
C ASP A 186 -10.00 -2.18 -21.03
N PRO A 187 -9.52 -2.00 -19.79
CA PRO A 187 -8.36 -2.71 -19.27
C PRO A 187 -8.58 -4.23 -19.24
N ASP A 188 -7.48 -4.99 -19.41
CA ASP A 188 -7.51 -6.45 -19.35
C ASP A 188 -7.76 -6.95 -17.92
N ILE A 189 -7.34 -6.16 -16.92
CA ILE A 189 -7.41 -6.51 -15.49
C ILE A 189 -7.85 -5.29 -14.67
N LEU A 190 -8.71 -5.54 -13.67
CA LEU A 190 -9.08 -4.56 -12.66
C LEU A 190 -8.59 -5.02 -11.29
N PHE A 191 -7.85 -4.16 -10.59
CA PHE A 191 -7.52 -4.31 -9.18
C PHE A 191 -8.25 -3.29 -8.33
N PHE A 192 -8.86 -3.74 -7.25
CA PHE A 192 -9.40 -2.92 -6.19
C PHE A 192 -8.59 -3.17 -4.91
N SER A 193 -7.95 -2.11 -4.41
CA SER A 193 -7.14 -2.14 -3.21
C SER A 193 -7.42 -0.86 -2.43
N TRP A 194 -8.64 -0.75 -1.87
CA TRP A 194 -9.08 0.49 -1.23
C TRP A 194 -8.51 0.62 0.18
N CYS A 195 -7.89 1.75 0.46
CA CYS A 195 -7.32 2.07 1.77
C CYS A 195 -8.33 1.84 2.91
N GLY A 196 -7.95 1.02 3.88
CA GLY A 196 -8.78 0.64 5.02
C GLY A 196 -9.88 -0.37 4.74
N ALA A 197 -9.99 -0.89 3.51
CA ALA A 197 -10.97 -1.91 3.16
C ALA A 197 -10.46 -3.35 3.34
N GLY A 198 -9.16 -3.55 3.44
CA GLY A 198 -8.55 -4.88 3.42
C GLY A 198 -8.92 -5.62 2.14
N ASP A 199 -9.43 -6.83 2.29
CA ASP A 199 -9.92 -7.66 1.18
C ASP A 199 -11.45 -7.61 1.00
N ARG A 200 -12.11 -6.55 1.50
CA ARG A 200 -13.58 -6.44 1.61
C ARG A 200 -14.23 -5.49 0.60
N VAL A 201 -13.51 -5.09 -0.47
CA VAL A 201 -14.11 -4.23 -1.51
C VAL A 201 -15.29 -4.97 -2.15
N PRO A 202 -16.50 -4.38 -2.18
CA PRO A 202 -17.69 -5.02 -2.76
C PRO A 202 -17.67 -4.91 -4.29
N MET A 203 -16.82 -5.69 -4.95
CA MET A 203 -16.52 -5.61 -6.39
C MET A 203 -17.78 -5.65 -7.26
N ASP A 204 -18.73 -6.55 -6.97
CA ASP A 204 -20.00 -6.66 -7.70
C ASP A 204 -20.77 -5.34 -7.71
N ARG A 205 -20.88 -4.72 -6.52
CA ARG A 205 -21.59 -3.45 -6.36
C ARG A 205 -20.87 -2.32 -7.09
N VAL A 206 -19.53 -2.28 -7.02
CA VAL A 206 -18.71 -1.28 -7.69
C VAL A 206 -18.90 -1.37 -9.20
N ILE A 207 -18.82 -2.57 -9.77
CA ILE A 207 -19.03 -2.83 -11.19
C ILE A 207 -20.44 -2.42 -11.62
N ALA A 208 -21.47 -2.80 -10.86
CA ALA A 208 -22.85 -2.45 -11.17
C ALA A 208 -23.10 -0.93 -11.15
N GLN A 209 -22.59 -0.23 -10.12
CA GLN A 209 -22.77 1.22 -9.97
C GLN A 209 -22.08 2.04 -11.06
N ARG A 210 -21.02 1.49 -11.67
CA ARG A 210 -20.24 2.16 -12.73
C ARG A 210 -20.62 1.71 -14.13
N ASN A 211 -21.57 0.79 -14.27
CA ASN A 211 -21.97 0.19 -15.55
C ASN A 211 -20.77 -0.49 -16.27
N TRP A 212 -19.87 -1.14 -15.52
CA TRP A 212 -18.65 -1.76 -16.04
C TRP A 212 -18.81 -3.22 -16.46
N GLN A 213 -20.05 -3.75 -16.53
CA GLN A 213 -20.32 -5.14 -16.92
C GLN A 213 -19.80 -5.46 -18.34
N HIS A 214 -19.68 -4.46 -19.19
CA HIS A 214 -19.22 -4.59 -20.57
C HIS A 214 -17.71 -4.67 -20.70
N LEU A 215 -16.94 -4.28 -19.67
CA LEU A 215 -15.47 -4.27 -19.70
C LEU A 215 -14.92 -5.69 -19.87
N ARG A 216 -13.82 -5.80 -20.64
CA ARG A 216 -13.11 -7.05 -20.87
C ARG A 216 -12.74 -7.76 -19.58
N ALA A 217 -12.13 -7.04 -18.62
CA ALA A 217 -11.77 -7.57 -17.33
C ALA A 217 -12.96 -8.23 -16.60
N VAL A 218 -14.14 -7.63 -16.66
CA VAL A 218 -15.34 -8.16 -16.01
C VAL A 218 -15.87 -9.40 -16.72
N ARG A 219 -15.98 -9.34 -18.06
CA ARG A 219 -16.47 -10.46 -18.84
C ARG A 219 -15.59 -11.70 -18.76
N THR A 220 -14.29 -11.51 -18.56
CA THR A 220 -13.31 -12.60 -18.46
C THR A 220 -13.02 -13.01 -17.00
N GLY A 221 -13.71 -12.40 -16.02
CA GLY A 221 -13.51 -12.69 -14.60
C GLY A 221 -12.13 -12.24 -14.06
N ARG A 222 -11.51 -11.25 -14.70
CA ARG A 222 -10.19 -10.74 -14.31
C ARG A 222 -10.30 -9.47 -13.47
N VAL A 223 -11.11 -9.57 -12.44
CA VAL A 223 -11.35 -8.53 -11.44
C VAL A 223 -10.94 -9.06 -10.08
N PHE A 224 -10.04 -8.36 -9.43
CA PHE A 224 -9.45 -8.83 -8.18
C PHE A 224 -9.54 -7.77 -7.09
N CYS A 225 -9.76 -8.22 -5.85
CA CYS A 225 -9.53 -7.43 -4.65
C CYS A 225 -8.22 -7.91 -4.02
N ILE A 226 -7.26 -7.01 -3.92
CA ILE A 226 -5.98 -7.23 -3.25
C ILE A 226 -6.03 -6.47 -1.93
N PRO A 227 -5.66 -7.09 -0.78
CA PRO A 227 -5.60 -6.40 0.50
C PRO A 227 -4.79 -5.10 0.39
N ASP A 228 -5.33 -4.01 0.91
CA ASP A 228 -4.71 -2.68 0.76
C ASP A 228 -3.35 -2.58 1.45
N GLU A 229 -3.12 -3.31 2.52
CA GLU A 229 -1.80 -3.38 3.14
C GLU A 229 -0.71 -3.92 2.20
N PHE A 230 -1.06 -4.69 1.16
CA PHE A 230 -0.09 -5.22 0.19
C PHE A 230 0.30 -4.23 -0.91
N LEU A 231 -0.52 -3.22 -1.16
CA LEU A 231 -0.28 -2.26 -2.24
C LEU A 231 -0.14 -0.81 -1.72
N ASN A 232 -0.96 -0.41 -0.74
CA ASN A 232 -1.05 0.99 -0.31
C ASN A 232 -0.24 1.29 0.95
N THR A 233 0.51 0.29 1.45
CA THR A 233 1.39 0.47 2.60
C THR A 233 2.84 0.31 2.12
N PRO A 234 3.55 1.41 1.81
CA PRO A 234 4.90 1.37 1.23
C PRO A 234 5.95 0.84 2.23
N SER A 235 6.11 -0.48 2.24
CA SER A 235 7.10 -1.24 3.01
C SER A 235 7.35 -2.60 2.32
N PHE A 236 8.04 -3.55 2.95
CA PHE A 236 8.43 -4.83 2.34
C PHE A 236 7.25 -5.80 2.08
N ASN A 237 6.09 -5.56 2.66
CA ASN A 237 4.83 -6.24 2.33
C ASN A 237 4.38 -6.01 0.86
N LEU A 238 4.98 -5.08 0.13
CA LEU A 238 4.83 -4.95 -1.33
C LEU A 238 5.25 -6.21 -2.09
N LEU A 239 6.04 -7.11 -1.50
CA LEU A 239 6.33 -8.44 -2.08
C LEU A 239 5.07 -9.30 -2.21
N GLU A 240 4.18 -9.27 -1.20
CA GLU A 240 2.88 -9.95 -1.27
C GLU A 240 2.00 -9.34 -2.37
N GLY A 241 2.08 -8.00 -2.52
CA GLY A 241 1.44 -7.27 -3.62
C GLY A 241 1.96 -7.70 -5.00
N LEU A 242 3.29 -7.85 -5.14
CA LEU A 242 3.92 -8.34 -6.36
C LEU A 242 3.47 -9.77 -6.69
N ASP A 243 3.34 -10.64 -5.69
CA ASP A 243 2.85 -12.01 -5.91
C ASP A 243 1.38 -12.02 -6.37
N CYS A 244 0.53 -11.14 -5.83
CA CYS A 244 -0.84 -10.95 -6.31
C CYS A 244 -0.87 -10.45 -7.77
N ILE A 245 -0.05 -9.46 -8.09
CA ILE A 245 0.03 -8.86 -9.43
C ILE A 245 0.52 -9.89 -10.45
N THR A 246 1.60 -10.61 -10.16
CA THR A 246 2.16 -11.62 -11.08
C THR A 246 1.20 -12.77 -11.36
N HIS A 247 0.49 -13.26 -10.32
CA HIS A 247 -0.56 -14.25 -10.54
C HIS A 247 -1.69 -13.71 -11.41
N ALA A 248 -2.17 -12.51 -11.12
CA ALA A 248 -3.28 -11.95 -11.88
C ALA A 248 -2.92 -11.72 -13.35
N LEU A 249 -1.68 -11.32 -13.68
CA LEU A 249 -1.22 -11.17 -15.05
C LEU A 249 -0.94 -12.54 -15.72
N HIS A 250 -0.32 -13.46 -15.00
CA HIS A 250 0.24 -14.70 -15.55
C HIS A 250 -0.15 -15.94 -14.70
N PRO A 251 -1.44 -16.28 -14.59
CA PRO A 251 -1.93 -17.30 -13.64
C PRO A 251 -1.39 -18.72 -13.89
N SER A 252 -0.94 -19.03 -15.11
CA SER A 252 -0.31 -20.31 -15.44
C SER A 252 1.15 -20.42 -14.97
N HIS A 253 1.78 -19.30 -14.59
CA HIS A 253 3.19 -19.23 -14.22
C HIS A 253 3.42 -18.95 -12.74
N PHE A 254 2.44 -18.32 -12.07
CA PHE A 254 2.57 -17.91 -10.68
C PHE A 254 1.38 -18.42 -9.85
N PRO A 255 1.62 -18.91 -8.61
CA PRO A 255 0.54 -19.36 -7.73
C PRO A 255 -0.33 -18.22 -7.28
N ARG A 256 -1.59 -18.52 -6.99
CA ARG A 256 -2.54 -17.54 -6.43
C ARG A 256 -2.20 -17.24 -4.98
N HIS A 257 -2.14 -15.97 -4.63
CA HIS A 257 -2.04 -15.56 -3.23
C HIS A 257 -3.35 -15.86 -2.48
N PRO A 258 -3.31 -16.51 -1.29
CA PRO A 258 -4.53 -16.98 -0.59
C PRO A 258 -5.48 -15.86 -0.18
N ARG A 259 -4.96 -14.66 0.10
CA ARG A 259 -5.76 -13.48 0.50
C ARG A 259 -6.29 -12.65 -0.67
N MET A 260 -5.86 -12.94 -1.90
CA MET A 260 -6.39 -12.26 -3.09
C MET A 260 -7.76 -12.83 -3.44
N LYS A 261 -8.78 -11.99 -3.50
CA LYS A 261 -10.12 -12.38 -3.95
C LYS A 261 -10.31 -12.07 -5.44
N GLN A 262 -11.06 -12.92 -6.11
CA GLN A 262 -11.36 -12.75 -7.53
C GLN A 262 -12.88 -12.80 -7.72
N LEU A 263 -13.39 -11.86 -8.50
CA LEU A 263 -14.78 -11.88 -8.93
C LEU A 263 -14.98 -12.97 -9.98
N SER A 264 -15.98 -13.83 -9.77
CA SER A 264 -16.35 -14.84 -10.76
C SER A 264 -16.85 -14.16 -12.04
N ALA A 265 -16.46 -14.70 -13.20
CA ALA A 265 -17.02 -14.24 -14.46
C ALA A 265 -18.56 -14.40 -14.43
N PRO A 266 -19.31 -13.46 -15.03
CA PRO A 266 -20.75 -13.64 -15.18
C PRO A 266 -21.03 -14.94 -15.90
N THR A 267 -21.93 -15.78 -15.34
CA THR A 267 -22.40 -16.97 -16.05
C THR A 267 -23.16 -16.50 -17.28
N VAL A 268 -22.63 -16.78 -18.46
CA VAL A 268 -23.35 -16.55 -19.72
C VAL A 268 -24.54 -17.49 -19.68
N ALA A 269 -25.75 -16.93 -19.44
CA ALA A 269 -26.97 -17.70 -19.63
C ALA A 269 -27.03 -18.08 -21.11
N SER A 270 -26.89 -19.37 -21.39
CA SER A 270 -27.03 -19.98 -22.73
C SER A 270 -28.48 -19.92 -23.21
#